data_3218872f96cf9bdae6017f287f43cbc9
#
_entry.id   3218872f96cf9bdae6017f287f43cbc9
#
_cell.length_a   1.000
_cell.length_b   1.000
_cell.length_c   1.000
_cell.angle_alpha   90.00
_cell.angle_beta   90.00
_cell.angle_gamma   90.00
#
_symmetry.space_group_name_H-M   'P 1'
#
loop_
_entity.id
_entity.type
_entity.pdbx_description
1 polymer ?
#
loop_
_entity_poly.entity_id
_entity_poly.type
_entity_poly.pdbx_seq_one_letter_code
_entity_poly.pdbx_strand_id
1 'polypeptide(L)'
;MQLEKQQRPRSRWQIAPRWVELLVVSVLTVGTGFVTGRQSDPPDSPQPTVTVTAGATATVTTTPEVTATPVESTEESGSPYGEPSEPGDDSSARPAQSFLSDLEAVGYTGSYANEPVQMLGVNHPKSVRLGCDTSSDDSITYDVSSYKRLKATLGIPSDAPNAIGSVAAIKVFDASGKQIADAVKFRSSDTADLSVDISGQDQIRITCALVKSGEPDRTATTSGLGDAVLTS
;
A
#
# COMPACT_ATOMS: atom_id res chain seq x y z
N MET A 1 7.32 -23.30 -61.44
CA MET A 1 7.19 -23.28 -59.95
C MET A 1 6.61 -21.96 -59.56
N GLN A 2 5.29 -21.93 -59.28
CA GLN A 2 4.61 -20.74 -58.84
C GLN A 2 4.40 -20.83 -57.31
N LEU A 3 4.92 -19.85 -56.58
CA LEU A 3 4.75 -19.70 -55.14
C LEU A 3 3.40 -19.00 -54.88
N GLU A 4 2.44 -19.78 -54.46
CA GLU A 4 1.12 -19.35 -54.03
C GLU A 4 1.20 -18.56 -52.73
N LYS A 5 0.91 -17.25 -52.78
CA LYS A 5 0.80 -16.39 -51.61
C LYS A 5 -0.48 -16.70 -50.85
N GLN A 6 -0.39 -17.43 -49.74
CA GLN A 6 -1.48 -17.57 -48.79
C GLN A 6 -1.76 -16.25 -48.08
N GLN A 7 -2.82 -15.60 -48.48
CA GLN A 7 -3.45 -14.47 -47.76
C GLN A 7 -4.23 -15.01 -46.57
N ARG A 8 -3.76 -14.66 -45.34
CA ARG A 8 -4.55 -14.91 -44.12
C ARG A 8 -5.69 -13.91 -44.01
N PRO A 9 -6.92 -14.34 -43.71
CA PRO A 9 -8.05 -13.43 -43.51
C PRO A 9 -7.87 -12.68 -42.17
N ARG A 10 -7.91 -11.34 -42.23
CA ARG A 10 -8.01 -10.49 -41.04
C ARG A 10 -9.44 -10.57 -40.50
N SER A 11 -9.64 -11.22 -39.37
CA SER A 11 -10.89 -11.17 -38.63
C SER A 11 -11.09 -9.75 -38.06
N ARG A 12 -11.98 -9.00 -38.68
CA ARG A 12 -12.52 -7.76 -38.13
C ARG A 12 -13.48 -8.12 -36.99
N TRP A 13 -13.08 -7.97 -35.77
CA TRP A 13 -13.99 -7.92 -34.63
C TRP A 13 -14.69 -6.56 -34.66
N GLN A 14 -15.92 -6.53 -35.17
CA GLN A 14 -16.81 -5.41 -34.99
C GLN A 14 -17.44 -5.52 -33.61
N ILE A 15 -16.91 -4.78 -32.67
CA ILE A 15 -17.55 -4.54 -31.36
C ILE A 15 -18.55 -3.39 -31.61
N ALA A 16 -19.82 -3.71 -31.70
CA ALA A 16 -20.89 -2.73 -31.72
C ALA A 16 -21.07 -2.16 -30.29
N PRO A 17 -21.01 -0.85 -30.08
CA PRO A 17 -21.34 -0.25 -28.79
C PRO A 17 -22.86 -0.23 -28.63
N ARG A 18 -23.40 -1.07 -27.78
CA ARG A 18 -24.79 -0.95 -27.30
C ARG A 18 -24.79 0.15 -26.21
N TRP A 19 -25.00 1.37 -26.63
CA TRP A 19 -25.41 2.44 -25.74
C TRP A 19 -26.88 2.25 -25.41
N VAL A 20 -27.14 1.82 -24.18
CA VAL A 20 -28.47 1.86 -23.58
C VAL A 20 -28.69 3.30 -23.11
N GLU A 21 -29.58 4.02 -23.77
CA GLU A 21 -30.06 5.32 -23.30
C GLU A 21 -30.80 5.15 -21.99
N LEU A 22 -30.22 5.63 -20.92
CA LEU A 22 -30.89 5.84 -19.63
C LEU A 22 -31.28 7.30 -19.55
N LEU A 23 -32.53 7.57 -19.88
CA LEU A 23 -33.20 8.85 -19.66
C LEU A 23 -33.32 9.10 -18.15
N VAL A 24 -32.47 9.96 -17.61
CA VAL A 24 -32.63 10.51 -16.26
C VAL A 24 -33.51 11.72 -16.34
N VAL A 25 -34.74 11.58 -15.84
CA VAL A 25 -35.68 12.70 -15.67
C VAL A 25 -35.20 13.49 -14.43
N SER A 26 -34.64 14.67 -14.70
CA SER A 26 -34.29 15.64 -13.66
C SER A 26 -35.53 16.42 -13.25
N VAL A 27 -36.03 16.18 -12.06
CA VAL A 27 -37.06 17.01 -11.41
C VAL A 27 -36.37 18.22 -10.77
N LEU A 28 -36.50 19.38 -11.40
CA LEU A 28 -36.13 20.67 -10.86
C LEU A 28 -37.20 21.13 -9.86
N THR A 29 -36.92 21.02 -8.58
CA THR A 29 -37.66 21.73 -7.53
C THR A 29 -36.98 23.06 -7.26
N VAL A 30 -37.55 24.12 -7.82
CA VAL A 30 -37.22 25.50 -7.50
C VAL A 30 -37.91 25.87 -6.18
N GLY A 31 -37.13 25.87 -5.09
CA GLY A 31 -37.54 26.40 -3.79
C GLY A 31 -37.00 27.80 -3.59
N THR A 32 -37.77 28.81 -3.98
CA THR A 32 -37.51 30.24 -3.61
C THR A 32 -37.96 30.47 -2.18
N GLY A 33 -36.99 30.46 -1.27
CA GLY A 33 -37.21 30.91 0.12
C GLY A 33 -36.34 32.12 0.44
N PHE A 34 -36.89 33.33 0.20
CA PHE A 34 -36.30 34.55 0.74
C PHE A 34 -36.66 34.66 2.22
N VAL A 35 -35.69 34.53 3.10
CA VAL A 35 -35.80 34.89 4.50
C VAL A 35 -34.88 36.10 4.72
N THR A 36 -35.47 37.28 4.81
CA THR A 36 -34.84 38.47 5.34
C THR A 36 -34.71 38.34 6.84
N GLY A 37 -33.57 37.83 7.30
CA GLY A 37 -33.21 37.79 8.71
C GLY A 37 -32.43 39.04 9.10
N ARG A 38 -32.99 39.80 10.03
CA ARG A 38 -32.37 40.94 10.69
C ARG A 38 -31.03 40.53 11.30
N GLN A 39 -30.02 41.30 10.99
CA GLN A 39 -28.72 41.31 11.62
C GLN A 39 -28.88 41.72 13.10
N SER A 40 -28.76 40.73 13.97
CA SER A 40 -28.58 41.01 15.42
C SER A 40 -27.11 40.75 15.70
N ASP A 41 -26.43 41.77 16.17
CA ASP A 41 -25.05 41.69 16.64
C ASP A 41 -24.95 40.62 17.74
N PRO A 42 -24.02 39.64 17.62
CA PRO A 42 -23.79 38.71 18.71
C PRO A 42 -22.99 39.40 19.83
N PRO A 43 -23.34 39.10 21.11
CA PRO A 43 -22.56 39.63 22.24
C PRO A 43 -21.15 39.00 22.22
N ASP A 44 -20.18 39.83 22.62
CA ASP A 44 -18.77 39.48 22.82
C ASP A 44 -18.59 38.12 23.51
N SER A 45 -18.18 37.13 22.78
CA SER A 45 -17.72 35.87 23.37
C SER A 45 -16.27 36.03 23.80
N PRO A 46 -15.92 35.70 25.06
CA PRO A 46 -14.54 35.78 25.51
C PRO A 46 -13.67 34.77 24.73
N GLN A 47 -12.65 35.29 24.09
CA GLN A 47 -11.65 34.53 23.36
C GLN A 47 -10.88 33.64 24.34
N PRO A 48 -10.78 32.32 24.10
CA PRO A 48 -9.99 31.44 24.97
C PRO A 48 -8.52 31.81 24.85
N THR A 49 -7.94 32.28 25.93
CA THR A 49 -6.49 32.50 26.05
C THR A 49 -5.80 31.13 26.19
N VAL A 50 -5.08 30.72 25.15
CA VAL A 50 -4.26 29.51 25.20
C VAL A 50 -2.97 29.85 25.94
N THR A 51 -2.85 29.41 27.18
CA THR A 51 -1.60 29.47 27.94
C THR A 51 -0.71 28.32 27.50
N VAL A 52 0.33 28.64 26.71
CA VAL A 52 1.36 27.68 26.36
C VAL A 52 2.31 27.52 27.55
N THR A 53 2.18 26.44 28.31
CA THR A 53 3.16 26.06 29.33
C THR A 53 4.34 25.43 28.60
N ALA A 54 5.49 26.10 28.59
CA ALA A 54 6.75 25.57 28.11
C ALA A 54 7.19 24.39 29.04
N GLY A 55 7.00 23.18 28.59
CA GLY A 55 7.51 21.97 29.24
C GLY A 55 9.02 21.86 29.04
N ALA A 56 9.76 21.69 30.12
CA ALA A 56 11.21 21.54 30.15
C ALA A 56 11.63 20.29 29.34
N THR A 57 12.53 20.49 28.38
CA THR A 57 13.18 19.43 27.61
C THR A 57 14.22 18.74 28.51
N ALA A 58 13.94 17.51 28.90
CA ALA A 58 14.94 16.67 29.55
C ALA A 58 15.78 15.99 28.46
N THR A 59 17.02 16.44 28.31
CA THR A 59 18.01 15.79 27.46
C THR A 59 18.58 14.58 28.20
N VAL A 60 18.19 13.38 27.81
CA VAL A 60 18.82 12.14 28.27
C VAL A 60 19.95 11.79 27.31
N THR A 61 21.17 12.06 27.73
CA THR A 61 22.38 11.61 27.03
C THR A 61 22.68 10.19 27.49
N THR A 62 22.37 9.18 26.72
CA THR A 62 22.84 7.81 26.91
C THR A 62 24.08 7.59 26.06
N THR A 63 25.24 7.51 26.70
CA THR A 63 26.49 7.08 26.09
C THR A 63 26.50 5.56 26.05
N PRO A 64 26.57 4.89 24.89
CA PRO A 64 26.82 3.45 24.87
C PRO A 64 28.30 3.20 25.08
N GLU A 65 28.64 2.59 26.21
CA GLU A 65 29.94 2.04 26.48
C GLU A 65 30.11 0.73 25.70
N VAL A 66 30.90 0.78 24.62
CA VAL A 66 31.24 -0.41 23.83
C VAL A 66 32.45 -1.07 24.47
N THR A 67 32.23 -2.09 25.27
CA THR A 67 33.30 -2.97 25.77
C THR A 67 33.63 -3.98 24.66
N ALA A 68 34.70 -3.75 23.93
CA ALA A 68 35.27 -4.72 23.00
C ALA A 68 36.07 -5.76 23.78
N THR A 69 35.61 -7.00 23.78
CA THR A 69 36.39 -8.16 24.26
C THR A 69 37.10 -8.76 23.04
N PRO A 70 38.43 -8.89 23.05
CA PRO A 70 39.14 -9.59 21.97
C PRO A 70 38.96 -11.10 22.14
N VAL A 71 38.40 -11.75 21.11
CA VAL A 71 38.36 -13.21 20.99
C VAL A 71 39.64 -13.65 20.30
N GLU A 72 40.43 -14.39 21.06
CA GLU A 72 41.68 -15.03 20.68
C GLU A 72 41.39 -16.12 19.62
N SER A 73 42.10 -16.04 18.48
CA SER A 73 42.07 -17.03 17.43
C SER A 73 42.86 -18.28 17.90
N THR A 74 42.16 -19.39 18.03
CA THR A 74 42.82 -20.70 18.14
C THR A 74 42.70 -21.36 16.76
N GLU A 75 43.83 -21.43 16.04
CA GLU A 75 44.02 -22.31 14.89
C GLU A 75 44.09 -23.74 15.42
N GLU A 76 43.17 -24.61 15.01
CA GLU A 76 43.35 -26.05 15.09
C GLU A 76 43.17 -26.69 13.72
N SER A 77 44.34 -27.17 13.25
CA SER A 77 44.56 -27.99 12.08
C SER A 77 43.99 -29.40 12.30
N GLY A 78 43.15 -29.89 11.41
CA GLY A 78 42.65 -31.29 11.54
C GLY A 78 41.92 -31.82 10.34
N SER A 79 42.64 -32.29 9.37
CA SER A 79 42.46 -33.53 8.58
C SER A 79 41.23 -33.73 7.71
N PRO A 80 41.47 -34.27 6.50
CA PRO A 80 40.51 -34.43 5.44
C PRO A 80 39.93 -35.87 5.42
N TYR A 81 38.86 -36.04 4.69
CA TYR A 81 38.03 -37.19 4.41
C TYR A 81 36.77 -37.30 5.26
N GLY A 82 35.77 -36.58 4.85
CA GLY A 82 34.39 -36.77 5.18
C GLY A 82 33.60 -37.05 3.89
N GLU A 83 32.95 -38.16 3.89
CA GLU A 83 32.03 -38.78 2.96
C GLU A 83 31.13 -37.78 2.19
N PRO A 84 30.78 -38.02 0.89
CA PRO A 84 29.79 -37.22 0.20
C PRO A 84 28.43 -37.44 0.88
N SER A 85 28.03 -36.47 1.68
CA SER A 85 26.68 -36.40 2.19
C SER A 85 25.72 -36.31 1.03
N GLU A 86 24.79 -37.26 0.98
CA GLU A 86 23.66 -37.24 0.07
C GLU A 86 22.99 -35.87 0.05
N PRO A 87 22.47 -35.42 -1.11
CA PRO A 87 21.69 -34.22 -1.16
C PRO A 87 20.46 -34.39 -0.28
N GLY A 88 20.57 -33.89 0.95
CA GLY A 88 19.44 -33.80 1.85
C GLY A 88 18.33 -33.01 1.16
N ASP A 89 17.18 -33.66 1.17
CA ASP A 89 15.88 -33.11 0.75
C ASP A 89 15.72 -31.71 1.38
N ASP A 90 16.10 -30.69 0.61
CA ASP A 90 16.04 -29.30 1.03
C ASP A 90 14.57 -28.84 0.95
N SER A 91 13.77 -29.50 1.80
CA SER A 91 12.42 -29.05 2.11
C SER A 91 12.56 -27.73 2.85
N SER A 92 12.89 -26.67 2.10
CA SER A 92 12.97 -25.29 2.60
C SER A 92 11.63 -24.90 3.17
N ALA A 93 11.41 -25.26 4.43
CA ALA A 93 10.25 -24.78 5.17
C ALA A 93 10.26 -23.25 5.07
N ARG A 94 9.22 -22.68 4.43
CA ARG A 94 9.07 -21.24 4.34
C ARG A 94 9.15 -20.64 5.75
N PRO A 95 9.77 -19.47 5.90
CA PRO A 95 9.89 -18.84 7.21
C PRO A 95 8.51 -18.57 7.80
N ALA A 96 8.39 -18.68 9.13
CA ALA A 96 7.15 -18.39 9.85
C ALA A 96 6.66 -16.94 9.65
N GLN A 97 7.56 -16.06 9.18
CA GLN A 97 7.31 -14.67 8.88
C GLN A 97 8.12 -14.23 7.67
N SER A 98 7.51 -13.42 6.78
CA SER A 98 8.20 -12.77 5.65
C SER A 98 7.62 -11.39 5.42
N PHE A 99 8.44 -10.47 4.92
CA PHE A 99 7.94 -9.17 4.46
C PHE A 99 7.53 -9.26 2.99
N LEU A 100 6.47 -8.53 2.60
CA LEU A 100 6.05 -8.46 1.19
C LEU A 100 7.17 -7.93 0.29
N SER A 101 7.99 -6.99 0.79
CA SER A 101 9.13 -6.44 0.05
C SER A 101 10.24 -7.45 -0.24
N ASP A 102 10.27 -8.57 0.48
CA ASP A 102 11.24 -9.64 0.28
C ASP A 102 10.71 -10.74 -0.66
N LEU A 103 9.45 -10.66 -1.06
CA LEU A 103 8.82 -11.59 -2.00
C LEU A 103 8.83 -11.01 -3.42
N GLU A 104 8.93 -11.91 -4.40
CA GLU A 104 8.72 -11.57 -5.79
C GLU A 104 7.22 -11.44 -6.08
N ALA A 105 6.82 -10.35 -6.75
CA ALA A 105 5.44 -10.18 -7.18
C ALA A 105 5.13 -11.14 -8.35
N VAL A 106 4.04 -11.88 -8.25
CA VAL A 106 3.54 -12.75 -9.32
C VAL A 106 3.02 -11.94 -10.51
N GLY A 107 2.52 -10.74 -10.24
CA GLY A 107 2.04 -9.81 -11.26
C GLY A 107 1.73 -8.44 -10.67
N TYR A 108 1.66 -7.45 -11.54
CA TYR A 108 1.28 -6.09 -11.14
C TYR A 108 0.67 -5.31 -12.31
N THR A 109 -0.08 -4.25 -11.99
CA THR A 109 -0.53 -3.20 -12.91
C THR A 109 -0.20 -1.84 -12.31
N GLY A 110 0.13 -0.86 -13.15
CA GLY A 110 0.57 0.45 -12.70
C GLY A 110 2.00 0.45 -12.17
N SER A 111 2.27 1.21 -11.13
CA SER A 111 3.61 1.39 -10.58
C SER A 111 3.74 0.78 -9.18
N TYR A 112 4.83 0.05 -8.94
CA TYR A 112 5.22 -0.39 -7.60
C TYR A 112 6.75 -0.39 -7.45
N ALA A 113 7.20 -0.34 -6.19
CA ALA A 113 8.61 -0.52 -5.83
C ALA A 113 8.74 -1.13 -4.43
N ASN A 114 9.73 -2.03 -4.27
CA ASN A 114 10.13 -2.53 -2.96
C ASN A 114 11.24 -1.62 -2.43
N GLU A 115 10.88 -0.64 -1.64
CA GLU A 115 11.82 0.37 -1.11
C GLU A 115 11.34 0.90 0.24
N PRO A 116 12.26 1.38 1.09
CA PRO A 116 11.89 2.05 2.33
C PRO A 116 10.97 3.23 2.07
N VAL A 117 9.94 3.42 2.91
CA VAL A 117 9.07 4.58 2.85
C VAL A 117 9.10 5.34 4.18
N GLN A 118 9.00 6.67 4.10
CA GLN A 118 8.84 7.52 5.26
C GLN A 118 7.40 8.04 5.31
N MET A 119 6.69 7.73 6.40
CA MET A 119 5.32 8.18 6.63
C MET A 119 5.23 8.86 7.99
N LEU A 120 4.73 10.11 8.02
CA LEU A 120 4.64 10.93 9.25
C LEU A 120 5.94 10.98 10.07
N GLY A 121 7.10 11.01 9.39
CA GLY A 121 8.42 11.05 10.04
C GLY A 121 8.93 9.69 10.53
N VAL A 122 8.15 8.63 10.42
CA VAL A 122 8.58 7.25 10.73
C VAL A 122 9.10 6.58 9.47
N ASN A 123 10.30 5.99 9.55
CA ASN A 123 10.88 5.20 8.47
C ASN A 123 10.45 3.74 8.59
N HIS A 124 9.93 3.19 7.49
CA HIS A 124 9.53 1.80 7.35
C HIS A 124 10.46 1.11 6.34
N PRO A 125 11.49 0.37 6.79
CA PRO A 125 12.53 -0.16 5.91
C PRO A 125 12.07 -1.31 5.02
N LYS A 126 11.05 -2.07 5.43
CA LYS A 126 10.53 -3.25 4.72
C LYS A 126 9.16 -2.96 4.12
N SER A 127 9.17 -2.07 3.12
CA SER A 127 7.92 -1.53 2.56
C SER A 127 7.74 -1.85 1.10
N VAL A 128 6.48 -1.79 0.68
CA VAL A 128 6.06 -1.79 -0.72
C VAL A 128 5.40 -0.46 -1.00
N ARG A 129 5.91 0.27 -2.01
CA ARG A 129 5.27 1.46 -2.56
C ARG A 129 4.38 1.03 -3.71
N LEU A 130 3.13 1.49 -3.74
CA LEU A 130 2.14 1.17 -4.78
C LEU A 130 1.50 2.46 -5.29
N GLY A 131 1.39 2.60 -6.61
CA GLY A 131 0.65 3.68 -7.24
C GLY A 131 -0.83 3.66 -6.85
N CYS A 132 -1.44 4.84 -6.83
CA CYS A 132 -2.87 5.02 -6.57
C CYS A 132 -3.41 6.04 -7.56
N ASP A 133 -4.33 5.65 -8.41
CA ASP A 133 -4.93 6.49 -9.45
C ASP A 133 -6.45 6.61 -9.25
N THR A 134 -7.07 7.68 -9.79
CA THR A 134 -8.53 7.88 -9.75
C THR A 134 -9.27 7.09 -10.82
N SER A 135 -8.60 6.73 -11.91
CA SER A 135 -9.19 6.10 -13.10
C SER A 135 -8.97 4.59 -13.18
N SER A 136 -7.93 4.09 -12.49
CA SER A 136 -7.59 2.67 -12.45
C SER A 136 -7.06 2.31 -11.07
N ASP A 137 -7.33 1.07 -10.64
CA ASP A 137 -6.73 0.54 -9.42
C ASP A 137 -5.36 -0.05 -9.78
N ASP A 138 -4.27 0.63 -9.42
CA ASP A 138 -2.94 0.02 -9.47
C ASP A 138 -2.93 -1.19 -8.53
N SER A 139 -2.28 -2.27 -8.93
CA SER A 139 -2.32 -3.51 -8.18
C SER A 139 -1.02 -4.28 -8.20
N ILE A 140 -0.82 -5.07 -7.15
CA ILE A 140 0.28 -6.03 -7.03
C ILE A 140 -0.25 -7.35 -6.48
N THR A 141 0.23 -8.47 -7.01
CA THR A 141 -0.19 -9.82 -6.64
C THR A 141 0.98 -10.60 -6.06
N TYR A 142 0.75 -11.29 -4.96
CA TYR A 142 1.73 -12.15 -4.28
C TYR A 142 1.21 -13.57 -4.08
N ASP A 143 2.10 -14.57 -4.14
CA ASP A 143 1.86 -15.92 -3.65
C ASP A 143 1.97 -15.93 -2.11
N VAL A 144 0.89 -16.33 -1.44
CA VAL A 144 0.78 -16.34 0.02
C VAL A 144 0.33 -17.68 0.59
N SER A 145 0.42 -18.75 -0.18
CA SER A 145 -0.12 -20.08 0.14
C SER A 145 0.30 -20.66 1.50
N SER A 146 1.41 -20.17 2.07
CA SER A 146 1.93 -20.65 3.37
C SER A 146 1.64 -19.73 4.54
N TYR A 147 0.93 -18.62 4.30
CA TYR A 147 0.69 -17.61 5.31
C TYR A 147 -0.80 -17.53 5.67
N LYS A 148 -1.08 -17.03 6.87
CA LYS A 148 -2.43 -16.89 7.39
C LYS A 148 -2.85 -15.44 7.59
N ARG A 149 -1.88 -14.53 7.75
CA ARG A 149 -2.19 -13.14 8.05
C ARG A 149 -1.23 -12.19 7.36
N LEU A 150 -1.79 -11.11 6.82
CA LEU A 150 -1.06 -9.94 6.35
C LEU A 150 -1.30 -8.79 7.33
N LYS A 151 -0.21 -8.11 7.75
CA LYS A 151 -0.27 -6.86 8.50
C LYS A 151 0.62 -5.82 7.84
N ALA A 152 0.21 -4.56 7.85
CA ALA A 152 1.01 -3.43 7.37
C ALA A 152 0.53 -2.12 8.01
N THR A 153 1.40 -1.13 8.07
CA THR A 153 1.03 0.26 8.31
C THR A 153 0.81 0.94 6.95
N LEU A 154 -0.35 1.50 6.72
CA LEU A 154 -0.71 2.18 5.48
C LEU A 154 -0.56 3.69 5.64
N GLY A 155 -0.05 4.35 4.62
CA GLY A 155 0.04 5.81 4.59
C GLY A 155 0.45 6.33 3.21
N ILE A 156 0.41 7.64 3.06
CA ILE A 156 0.95 8.33 1.89
C ILE A 156 2.38 8.76 2.25
N PRO A 157 3.41 8.30 1.53
CA PRO A 157 4.79 8.69 1.78
C PRO A 157 4.97 10.21 1.71
N SER A 158 5.87 10.74 2.52
CA SER A 158 6.11 12.19 2.60
C SER A 158 6.65 12.81 1.30
N ASP A 159 7.28 12.00 0.47
CA ASP A 159 7.83 12.35 -0.85
C ASP A 159 6.90 11.98 -2.02
N ALA A 160 5.71 11.46 -1.72
CA ALA A 160 4.75 11.09 -2.76
C ALA A 160 4.25 12.34 -3.52
N PRO A 161 4.08 12.25 -4.84
CA PRO A 161 3.44 13.31 -5.60
C PRO A 161 1.99 13.50 -5.12
N ASN A 162 1.52 14.74 -5.11
CA ASN A 162 0.14 15.05 -4.72
C ASN A 162 -0.25 14.49 -3.33
N ALA A 163 0.71 14.41 -2.38
CA ALA A 163 0.45 13.82 -1.07
C ALA A 163 -0.54 14.64 -0.24
N ILE A 164 -0.30 15.97 -0.14
CA ILE A 164 -1.03 16.86 0.77
C ILE A 164 -2.51 16.92 0.39
N GLY A 165 -3.37 16.58 1.35
CA GLY A 165 -4.83 16.61 1.16
C GLY A 165 -5.41 15.39 0.40
N SER A 166 -4.56 14.51 -0.13
CA SER A 166 -5.00 13.28 -0.77
C SER A 166 -5.52 12.25 0.23
N VAL A 167 -6.46 11.44 -0.24
CA VAL A 167 -7.02 10.28 0.46
C VAL A 167 -6.91 9.09 -0.48
N ALA A 168 -6.23 8.05 -0.04
CA ALA A 168 -6.13 6.78 -0.76
C ALA A 168 -6.84 5.66 -0.01
N ALA A 169 -7.09 4.55 -0.71
CA ALA A 169 -7.68 3.35 -0.13
C ALA A 169 -6.98 2.10 -0.67
N ILE A 170 -6.61 1.21 0.25
CA ILE A 170 -6.14 -0.14 -0.08
C ILE A 170 -7.30 -1.12 0.03
N LYS A 171 -7.40 -2.02 -0.94
CA LYS A 171 -8.30 -3.18 -0.94
C LYS A 171 -7.48 -4.44 -1.18
N VAL A 172 -7.89 -5.54 -0.58
CA VAL A 172 -7.25 -6.85 -0.73
C VAL A 172 -8.26 -7.85 -1.29
N PHE A 173 -7.85 -8.55 -2.34
CA PHE A 173 -8.67 -9.53 -3.05
C PHE A 173 -7.99 -10.89 -3.05
N ASP A 174 -8.78 -11.95 -3.14
CA ASP A 174 -8.30 -13.30 -3.42
C ASP A 174 -8.01 -13.52 -4.93
N ALA A 175 -7.53 -14.70 -5.28
CA ALA A 175 -7.24 -15.08 -6.66
C ALA A 175 -8.48 -15.05 -7.58
N SER A 176 -9.69 -15.20 -7.03
CA SER A 176 -10.95 -15.12 -7.78
C SER A 176 -11.41 -13.68 -8.07
N GLY A 177 -10.76 -12.69 -7.44
CA GLY A 177 -11.13 -11.29 -7.51
C GLY A 177 -12.19 -10.87 -6.50
N LYS A 178 -12.50 -11.72 -5.52
CA LYS A 178 -13.38 -11.35 -4.39
C LYS A 178 -12.59 -10.57 -3.36
N GLN A 179 -13.12 -9.44 -2.92
CA GLN A 179 -12.54 -8.68 -1.82
C GLN A 179 -12.67 -9.46 -0.50
N ILE A 180 -11.53 -9.64 0.21
CA ILE A 180 -11.44 -10.46 1.43
C ILE A 180 -11.33 -9.64 2.72
N ALA A 181 -11.21 -8.34 2.62
CA ALA A 181 -11.22 -7.42 3.77
C ALA A 181 -11.86 -6.09 3.38
N ASP A 182 -12.36 -5.35 4.35
CA ASP A 182 -12.86 -4.00 4.12
C ASP A 182 -11.75 -3.08 3.59
N ALA A 183 -12.13 -2.13 2.72
CA ALA A 183 -11.20 -1.15 2.20
C ALA A 183 -10.69 -0.23 3.32
N VAL A 184 -9.39 -0.14 3.48
CA VAL A 184 -8.77 0.74 4.47
C VAL A 184 -8.39 2.07 3.82
N LYS A 185 -8.97 3.16 4.31
CA LYS A 185 -8.69 4.53 3.85
C LYS A 185 -7.67 5.19 4.76
N PHE A 186 -6.77 5.95 4.16
CA PHE A 186 -5.74 6.72 4.86
C PHE A 186 -5.44 8.04 4.12
N ARG A 187 -4.71 8.92 4.77
CA ARG A 187 -4.38 10.28 4.29
C ARG A 187 -2.89 10.54 4.48
N SER A 188 -2.42 11.66 3.93
CA SER A 188 -1.06 12.14 4.20
C SER A 188 -0.84 12.64 5.64
N SER A 189 -1.92 12.94 6.36
CA SER A 189 -1.88 13.44 7.74
C SER A 189 -2.01 12.34 8.80
N ASP A 190 -2.32 11.11 8.41
CA ASP A 190 -2.42 9.96 9.32
C ASP A 190 -2.07 8.65 8.63
N THR A 191 -1.71 7.65 9.41
CA THR A 191 -1.52 6.27 8.98
C THR A 191 -2.70 5.42 9.44
N ALA A 192 -2.89 4.26 8.81
CA ALA A 192 -3.90 3.29 9.18
C ALA A 192 -3.30 1.89 9.22
N ASP A 193 -3.79 1.05 10.14
CA ASP A 193 -3.36 -0.34 10.22
C ASP A 193 -4.17 -1.22 9.27
N LEU A 194 -3.46 -2.04 8.49
CA LEU A 194 -4.02 -3.13 7.73
C LEU A 194 -3.79 -4.45 8.49
N SER A 195 -4.86 -5.23 8.69
CA SER A 195 -4.76 -6.60 9.20
C SER A 195 -5.79 -7.47 8.50
N VAL A 196 -5.33 -8.41 7.68
CA VAL A 196 -6.18 -9.26 6.84
C VAL A 196 -5.91 -10.73 7.15
N ASP A 197 -6.96 -11.51 7.35
CA ASP A 197 -6.89 -12.97 7.37
C ASP A 197 -6.82 -13.46 5.91
N ILE A 198 -5.71 -14.13 5.58
CA ILE A 198 -5.43 -14.70 4.27
C ILE A 198 -5.31 -16.23 4.32
N SER A 199 -5.80 -16.84 5.39
CA SER A 199 -5.77 -18.30 5.56
C SER A 199 -6.43 -19.01 4.38
N GLY A 200 -5.74 -19.99 3.81
CA GLY A 200 -6.26 -20.76 2.68
C GLY A 200 -6.26 -20.03 1.34
N GLN A 201 -5.65 -18.85 1.25
CA GLN A 201 -5.44 -18.17 -0.01
C GLN A 201 -4.11 -18.61 -0.63
N ASP A 202 -4.13 -18.97 -1.93
CA ASP A 202 -2.90 -19.24 -2.68
C ASP A 202 -2.24 -17.92 -3.08
N GLN A 203 -3.06 -16.95 -3.49
CA GLN A 203 -2.62 -15.63 -3.91
C GLN A 203 -3.53 -14.54 -3.36
N ILE A 204 -2.94 -13.38 -3.13
CA ILE A 204 -3.68 -12.15 -2.85
C ILE A 204 -3.30 -11.07 -3.85
N ARG A 205 -4.27 -10.24 -4.21
CA ARG A 205 -4.06 -9.03 -4.98
C ARG A 205 -4.38 -7.82 -4.12
N ILE A 206 -3.41 -6.94 -3.98
CA ILE A 206 -3.54 -5.67 -3.25
C ILE A 206 -3.72 -4.57 -4.28
N THR A 207 -4.73 -3.73 -4.13
CA THR A 207 -4.98 -2.59 -5.03
C THR A 207 -4.96 -1.29 -4.26
N CYS A 208 -4.55 -0.21 -4.93
CA CYS A 208 -4.66 1.14 -4.40
C CYS A 208 -5.51 2.02 -5.32
N ALA A 209 -6.45 2.74 -4.73
CA ALA A 209 -7.25 3.74 -5.42
C ALA A 209 -7.06 5.11 -4.77
N LEU A 210 -6.92 6.16 -5.57
CA LEU A 210 -6.98 7.55 -5.10
C LEU A 210 -8.45 7.94 -4.95
N VAL A 211 -8.92 8.00 -3.70
CA VAL A 211 -10.33 8.34 -3.38
C VAL A 211 -10.60 9.83 -3.51
N LYS A 212 -9.59 10.65 -3.13
CA LYS A 212 -9.62 12.11 -3.23
C LYS A 212 -8.24 12.61 -3.55
N SER A 213 -8.13 13.45 -4.56
CA SER A 213 -6.90 14.18 -4.87
C SER A 213 -6.72 15.37 -3.94
N GLY A 214 -5.49 15.64 -3.55
CA GLY A 214 -5.12 16.88 -2.84
C GLY A 214 -5.10 18.09 -3.76
N GLU A 215 -4.73 17.89 -5.04
CA GLU A 215 -4.67 18.91 -6.08
C GLU A 215 -5.73 18.64 -7.15
N PRO A 216 -6.47 19.65 -7.64
CA PRO A 216 -7.59 19.46 -8.58
C PRO A 216 -7.20 18.76 -9.88
N ASP A 217 -6.00 19.03 -10.39
CA ASP A 217 -5.55 18.56 -11.70
C ASP A 217 -4.67 17.29 -11.62
N ARG A 218 -4.56 16.70 -10.43
CA ARG A 218 -3.78 15.48 -10.21
C ARG A 218 -4.69 14.30 -10.02
N THR A 219 -4.41 13.23 -10.75
CA THR A 219 -5.20 11.98 -10.72
C THR A 219 -4.49 10.83 -10.02
N ALA A 220 -3.23 11.02 -9.62
CA ALA A 220 -2.42 9.97 -9.05
C ALA A 220 -1.61 10.44 -7.84
N THR A 221 -1.33 9.50 -6.94
CA THR A 221 -0.38 9.60 -5.83
C THR A 221 0.30 8.24 -5.64
N THR A 222 1.05 8.06 -4.57
CA THR A 222 1.56 6.74 -4.16
C THR A 222 1.19 6.44 -2.72
N SER A 223 0.98 5.16 -2.43
CA SER A 223 0.81 4.64 -1.07
C SER A 223 2.06 3.92 -0.61
N GLY A 224 2.26 3.85 0.71
CA GLY A 224 3.22 2.97 1.36
C GLY A 224 2.48 1.89 2.15
N LEU A 225 2.88 0.64 1.94
CA LEU A 225 2.57 -0.47 2.83
C LEU A 225 3.83 -0.69 3.70
N GLY A 226 3.91 0.06 4.80
CA GLY A 226 5.05 0.06 5.71
C GLY A 226 5.15 -1.24 6.48
N ASP A 227 6.36 -1.83 6.49
CA ASP A 227 6.70 -3.06 7.19
C ASP A 227 5.65 -4.17 6.99
N ALA A 228 5.20 -4.31 5.74
CA ALA A 228 4.15 -5.23 5.36
C ALA A 228 4.60 -6.68 5.57
N VAL A 229 4.04 -7.35 6.57
CA VAL A 229 4.47 -8.67 7.05
C VAL A 229 3.39 -9.73 6.86
N LEU A 230 3.82 -10.90 6.38
CA LEU A 230 3.06 -12.14 6.31
C LEU A 230 3.45 -13.05 7.48
N THR A 231 2.49 -13.69 8.13
CA THR A 231 2.71 -14.66 9.21
C THR A 231 1.92 -15.95 8.98
N SER A 232 2.52 -17.10 9.33
CA SER A 232 1.90 -18.44 9.25
C SER A 232 0.91 -18.70 10.37
#